data_b662ba5cc0ca12d53ad44c2857c52847
#
_entry.id   b662ba5cc0ca12d53ad44c2857c52847
#
_cell.length_a   1.000
_cell.length_b   1.000
_cell.length_c   1.000
_cell.angle_alpha   90.00
_cell.angle_beta   90.00
_cell.angle_gamma   90.00
#
_symmetry.space_group_name_H-M   'P 1'
#
loop_
_entity.id
_entity.type
_entity.pdbx_description
1 polymer ?
#
loop_
_entity_poly.entity_id
_entity_poly.type
_entity_poly.pdbx_seq_one_letter_code
_entity_poly.pdbx_strand_id
1 'polypeptide(L)'
;VPVIRHFLKQGSKVSIASDGDALQLLKDEFPELDVLELNSSNVTYSTFGFFFYLKLILQGFGLQKRALKDEKLVEAFVKKHKVDLIVADHRFGTFSENVKSVIICHQLQFKAGLFSYSSSHFNAKSLNRFSEVWVPDTDSSPNLSGVLSQYHKVKVPVKTIGILSRFSKLEHKEYIDYLAVISGPEPLRTHFEKKLIQAFSNLKSKTCVIVRGVYDQEELKDLPHLRFYNHLNSEELNSLVCRTKVVICRSGYSSVMDLACLGKKAFFIPTPHQGEQEYLAKRLEKLGIAPFSNQEDFKVSDLERIRQYSGFKTDQRLRFPLQTFRRTLEG
;
A
#
# COMPACT_ATOMS: atom_id res chain seq x y z
N VAL A 1 -4.87 4.10 -8.68
CA VAL A 1 -5.02 3.60 -10.05
C VAL A 1 -6.37 2.92 -10.26
N PRO A 2 -6.78 1.81 -9.56
CA PRO A 2 -8.03 1.08 -9.88
C PRO A 2 -9.29 1.96 -9.81
N VAL A 3 -9.37 2.87 -8.84
CA VAL A 3 -10.51 3.80 -8.68
C VAL A 3 -10.59 4.78 -9.85
N ILE A 4 -9.46 5.35 -10.27
CA ILE A 4 -9.39 6.25 -11.44
C ILE A 4 -9.88 5.53 -12.70
N ARG A 5 -9.31 4.35 -12.97
CA ARG A 5 -9.73 3.52 -14.12
C ARG A 5 -11.22 3.19 -14.09
N HIS A 6 -11.78 2.96 -12.90
CA HIS A 6 -13.21 2.70 -12.75
C HIS A 6 -14.05 3.90 -13.19
N PHE A 7 -13.77 5.11 -12.64
CA PHE A 7 -14.53 6.30 -12.98
C PHE A 7 -14.40 6.67 -14.47
N LEU A 8 -13.20 6.55 -15.06
CA LEU A 8 -13.00 6.74 -16.50
C LEU A 8 -13.86 5.79 -17.34
N LYS A 9 -13.94 4.51 -16.95
CA LYS A 9 -14.81 3.52 -17.63
C LYS A 9 -16.30 3.84 -17.51
N GLN A 10 -16.71 4.59 -16.49
CA GLN A 10 -18.09 5.07 -16.35
C GLN A 10 -18.35 6.38 -17.10
N GLY A 11 -17.39 6.89 -17.86
CA GLY A 11 -17.50 8.14 -18.60
C GLY A 11 -17.37 9.40 -17.73
N SER A 12 -16.89 9.28 -16.49
CA SER A 12 -16.67 10.42 -15.62
C SER A 12 -15.45 11.22 -16.08
N LYS A 13 -15.51 12.56 -16.00
CA LYS A 13 -14.33 13.40 -16.10
C LYS A 13 -13.55 13.31 -14.79
N VAL A 14 -12.29 12.89 -14.88
CA VAL A 14 -11.42 12.70 -13.69
C VAL A 14 -10.28 13.68 -13.73
N SER A 15 -9.97 14.30 -12.59
CA SER A 15 -8.75 15.08 -12.36
C SER A 15 -7.96 14.46 -11.21
N ILE A 16 -6.64 14.56 -11.27
CA ILE A 16 -5.73 13.98 -10.27
C ILE A 16 -5.21 15.10 -9.37
N ALA A 17 -5.20 14.86 -8.05
CA ALA A 17 -4.56 15.74 -7.09
C ALA A 17 -3.53 14.94 -6.29
N SER A 18 -2.23 15.24 -6.43
CA SER A 18 -1.13 14.51 -5.77
C SER A 18 0.15 15.36 -5.70
N ASP A 19 1.23 14.80 -5.16
CA ASP A 19 2.55 15.41 -5.08
C ASP A 19 3.68 14.38 -5.24
N GLY A 20 4.90 14.87 -5.50
CA GLY A 20 6.13 14.07 -5.52
C GLY A 20 6.08 12.86 -6.44
N ASP A 21 6.70 11.76 -5.99
CA ASP A 21 6.80 10.51 -6.77
C ASP A 21 5.43 9.89 -7.08
N ALA A 22 4.46 10.06 -6.18
CA ALA A 22 3.09 9.58 -6.40
C ALA A 22 2.42 10.33 -7.57
N LEU A 23 2.68 11.63 -7.69
CA LEU A 23 2.19 12.43 -8.80
C LEU A 23 2.83 12.00 -10.11
N GLN A 24 4.15 11.77 -10.11
CA GLN A 24 4.86 11.30 -11.30
C GLN A 24 4.30 9.96 -11.79
N LEU A 25 4.15 9.00 -10.88
CA LEU A 25 3.55 7.69 -11.20
C LEU A 25 2.14 7.82 -11.80
N LEU A 26 1.32 8.74 -11.26
CA LEU A 26 -0.03 8.94 -11.77
C LEU A 26 -0.04 9.65 -13.14
N LYS A 27 0.91 10.56 -13.40
CA LYS A 27 1.08 11.18 -14.73
C LYS A 27 1.53 10.17 -15.78
N ASP A 28 2.42 9.25 -15.41
CA ASP A 28 2.88 8.19 -16.31
C ASP A 28 1.76 7.20 -16.65
N GLU A 29 0.88 6.92 -15.67
CA GLU A 29 -0.25 5.99 -15.84
C GLU A 29 -1.46 6.63 -16.56
N PHE A 30 -1.64 7.96 -16.43
CA PHE A 30 -2.78 8.73 -16.95
C PHE A 30 -2.31 10.09 -17.50
N PRO A 31 -1.53 10.12 -18.58
CA PRO A 31 -0.93 11.36 -19.09
C PRO A 31 -1.94 12.39 -19.61
N GLU A 32 -3.18 11.94 -19.91
CA GLU A 32 -4.25 12.77 -20.45
C GLU A 32 -5.11 13.47 -19.39
N LEU A 33 -4.93 13.16 -18.10
CA LEU A 33 -5.78 13.71 -17.06
C LEU A 33 -5.28 15.06 -16.53
N ASP A 34 -6.22 15.95 -16.22
CA ASP A 34 -5.95 17.21 -15.55
C ASP A 34 -5.31 16.95 -14.16
N VAL A 35 -4.27 17.70 -13.84
CA VAL A 35 -3.50 17.53 -12.60
C VAL A 35 -3.53 18.79 -11.74
N LEU A 36 -3.86 18.61 -10.46
CA LEU A 36 -3.66 19.58 -9.39
C LEU A 36 -2.47 19.15 -8.55
N GLU A 37 -1.36 19.87 -8.62
CA GLU A 37 -0.20 19.60 -7.77
C GLU A 37 -0.47 20.11 -6.34
N LEU A 38 -0.32 19.22 -5.37
CA LEU A 38 -0.50 19.50 -3.96
C LEU A 38 0.86 19.73 -3.26
N ASN A 39 0.80 20.23 -2.02
CA ASN A 39 2.03 20.48 -1.27
C ASN A 39 2.73 19.17 -0.89
N SER A 40 4.03 19.07 -1.20
CA SER A 40 4.83 17.87 -0.93
C SER A 40 4.88 17.51 0.55
N SER A 41 4.70 16.23 0.84
CA SER A 41 4.74 15.65 2.17
C SER A 41 6.03 14.84 2.36
N ASN A 42 7.17 15.51 2.54
CA ASN A 42 8.42 14.84 2.87
C ASN A 42 8.37 14.29 4.30
N VAL A 43 7.84 13.08 4.47
CA VAL A 43 7.89 12.35 5.73
C VAL A 43 9.23 11.63 5.80
N THR A 44 10.14 12.12 6.65
CA THR A 44 11.42 11.46 6.91
C THR A 44 11.32 10.56 8.13
N TYR A 45 11.69 9.29 7.97
CA TYR A 45 11.73 8.33 9.07
C TYR A 45 13.06 8.45 9.83
N SER A 46 13.01 8.36 11.17
CA SER A 46 14.18 8.31 12.03
C SER A 46 14.44 6.88 12.47
N THR A 47 15.70 6.49 12.58
CA THR A 47 16.12 5.12 12.94
C THR A 47 16.21 4.87 14.47
N PHE A 48 16.04 5.90 15.34
CA PHE A 48 16.25 5.76 16.77
C PHE A 48 14.97 6.01 17.61
N GLY A 49 14.64 5.03 18.44
CA GLY A 49 13.52 4.84 19.36
C GLY A 49 12.80 6.09 19.92
N PHE A 50 13.32 6.77 20.96
CA PHE A 50 12.64 7.90 21.62
C PHE A 50 12.51 9.12 20.71
N PHE A 51 13.53 9.43 19.91
CA PHE A 51 13.49 10.51 18.93
C PHE A 51 12.49 10.24 17.78
N PHE A 52 12.16 8.99 17.51
CA PHE A 52 11.13 8.63 16.57
C PHE A 52 9.76 9.17 16.99
N TYR A 53 9.38 8.99 18.26
CA TYR A 53 8.08 9.46 18.77
C TYR A 53 8.00 10.98 18.86
N LEU A 54 9.06 11.66 19.28
CA LEU A 54 9.10 13.13 19.32
C LEU A 54 8.99 13.71 17.90
N LYS A 55 9.70 13.11 16.95
CA LYS A 55 9.65 13.49 15.53
C LYS A 55 8.27 13.23 14.92
N LEU A 56 7.60 12.13 15.31
CA LEU A 56 6.24 11.81 14.88
C LEU A 56 5.23 12.86 15.36
N ILE A 57 5.35 13.34 16.60
CA ILE A 57 4.50 14.40 17.16
C ILE A 57 4.75 15.72 16.43
N LEU A 58 6.00 16.11 16.24
CA LEU A 58 6.37 17.33 15.51
C LEU A 58 5.94 17.27 14.04
N GLN A 59 6.05 16.09 13.41
CA GLN A 59 5.54 15.85 12.05
C GLN A 59 4.02 15.91 12.01
N GLY A 60 3.31 15.48 13.05
CA GLY A 60 1.85 15.57 13.16
C GLY A 60 1.34 17.01 13.01
N PHE A 61 1.98 17.99 13.66
CA PHE A 61 1.66 19.40 13.47
C PHE A 61 1.99 19.88 12.04
N GLY A 62 3.09 19.41 11.47
CA GLY A 62 3.45 19.69 10.08
C GLY A 62 2.44 19.13 9.08
N LEU A 63 1.96 17.91 9.30
CA LEU A 63 0.93 17.26 8.48
C LEU A 63 -0.40 18.00 8.54
N GLN A 64 -0.81 18.46 9.72
CA GLN A 64 -2.03 19.25 9.88
C GLN A 64 -1.95 20.59 9.15
N LYS A 65 -0.82 21.30 9.25
CA LYS A 65 -0.59 22.57 8.53
C LYS A 65 -0.59 22.38 7.01
N ARG A 66 -0.06 21.26 6.53
CA ARG A 66 -0.09 20.88 5.11
C ARG A 66 -1.50 20.52 4.66
N ALA A 67 -2.23 19.73 5.44
CA ALA A 67 -3.62 19.38 5.14
C ALA A 67 -4.48 20.63 4.95
N LEU A 68 -4.31 21.66 5.80
CA LEU A 68 -4.99 22.95 5.64
C LEU A 68 -4.59 23.73 4.37
N LYS A 69 -3.33 23.60 3.93
CA LYS A 69 -2.88 24.21 2.66
C LYS A 69 -3.47 23.46 1.46
N ASP A 70 -3.44 22.13 1.49
CA ASP A 70 -4.03 21.30 0.45
C ASP A 70 -5.53 21.56 0.32
N GLU A 71 -6.24 21.67 1.46
CA GLU A 71 -7.67 21.98 1.50
C GLU A 71 -7.99 23.31 0.78
N LYS A 72 -7.17 24.34 0.96
CA LYS A 72 -7.33 25.60 0.24
C LYS A 72 -7.16 25.46 -1.27
N LEU A 73 -6.18 24.64 -1.70
CA LEU A 73 -5.96 24.36 -3.12
C LEU A 73 -7.12 23.56 -3.73
N VAL A 74 -7.57 22.54 -3.01
CA VAL A 74 -8.72 21.72 -3.41
C VAL A 74 -9.98 22.56 -3.50
N GLU A 75 -10.24 23.42 -2.50
CA GLU A 75 -11.41 24.31 -2.49
C GLU A 75 -11.38 25.31 -3.65
N ALA A 76 -10.21 25.88 -3.97
CA ALA A 76 -10.05 26.74 -5.12
C ALA A 76 -10.29 25.99 -6.45
N PHE A 77 -9.83 24.75 -6.54
CA PHE A 77 -10.08 23.88 -7.69
C PHE A 77 -11.56 23.54 -7.84
N VAL A 78 -12.22 23.15 -6.76
CA VAL A 78 -13.67 22.85 -6.71
C VAL A 78 -14.51 24.05 -7.19
N LYS A 79 -14.17 25.27 -6.75
CA LYS A 79 -14.86 26.50 -7.19
C LYS A 79 -14.69 26.79 -8.68
N LYS A 80 -13.53 26.45 -9.24
CA LYS A 80 -13.22 26.69 -10.66
C LYS A 80 -13.82 25.60 -11.57
N HIS A 81 -13.87 24.37 -11.09
CA HIS A 81 -14.32 23.21 -11.84
C HIS A 81 -15.58 22.64 -11.16
N LYS A 82 -16.57 22.22 -11.95
CA LYS A 82 -17.76 21.52 -11.41
C LYS A 82 -17.33 20.11 -10.96
N VAL A 83 -17.05 19.96 -9.66
CA VAL A 83 -16.66 18.69 -9.05
C VAL A 83 -17.82 18.12 -8.29
N ASP A 84 -18.23 16.89 -8.60
CA ASP A 84 -19.36 16.20 -7.96
C ASP A 84 -18.90 15.31 -6.80
N LEU A 85 -17.67 14.80 -6.87
CA LEU A 85 -17.12 13.86 -5.88
C LEU A 85 -15.61 14.06 -5.72
N ILE A 86 -15.16 14.06 -4.48
CA ILE A 86 -13.75 13.98 -4.12
C ILE A 86 -13.48 12.59 -3.53
N VAL A 87 -12.45 11.89 -4.05
CA VAL A 87 -11.97 10.62 -3.51
C VAL A 87 -10.53 10.82 -3.04
N ALA A 88 -10.34 10.90 -1.74
CA ALA A 88 -9.03 11.03 -1.11
C ALA A 88 -8.44 9.63 -0.84
N ASP A 89 -7.19 9.39 -1.20
CA ASP A 89 -6.46 8.18 -0.82
C ASP A 89 -5.51 8.52 0.32
N HIS A 90 -5.96 8.25 1.56
CA HIS A 90 -5.25 8.49 2.81
C HIS A 90 -4.70 9.94 2.99
N ARG A 91 -5.28 10.92 2.27
CA ARG A 91 -4.83 12.32 2.28
C ARG A 91 -5.92 13.23 2.83
N PHE A 92 -5.82 13.59 4.11
CA PHE A 92 -6.85 14.32 4.85
C PHE A 92 -7.10 15.75 4.36
N GLY A 93 -6.15 16.36 3.66
CA GLY A 93 -6.30 17.70 3.06
C GLY A 93 -7.02 17.70 1.71
N THR A 94 -7.28 16.53 1.12
CA THR A 94 -8.07 16.42 -0.11
C THR A 94 -9.55 16.33 0.25
N PHE A 95 -10.12 17.47 0.65
CA PHE A 95 -11.45 17.57 1.22
C PHE A 95 -12.08 18.92 0.87
N SER A 96 -13.40 18.96 0.72
CA SER A 96 -14.21 20.18 0.60
C SER A 96 -15.53 19.98 1.36
N GLU A 97 -16.02 21.03 2.02
CA GLU A 97 -17.34 21.03 2.67
C GLU A 97 -18.47 21.17 1.64
N ASN A 98 -18.16 21.68 0.45
CA ASN A 98 -19.14 21.98 -0.60
C ASN A 98 -19.37 20.80 -1.56
N VAL A 99 -18.57 19.75 -1.48
CA VAL A 99 -18.60 18.59 -2.37
C VAL A 99 -18.54 17.31 -1.55
N LYS A 100 -19.31 16.29 -1.92
CA LYS A 100 -19.23 14.99 -1.30
C LYS A 100 -17.77 14.49 -1.34
N SER A 101 -17.16 14.34 -0.17
CA SER A 101 -15.77 13.92 -0.03
C SER A 101 -15.72 12.58 0.68
N VAL A 102 -15.13 11.57 0.05
CA VAL A 102 -14.92 10.25 0.62
C VAL A 102 -13.42 9.99 0.77
N ILE A 103 -13.05 9.18 1.77
CA ILE A 103 -11.65 8.84 1.99
C ILE A 103 -11.43 7.33 1.97
N ILE A 104 -10.47 6.88 1.17
CA ILE A 104 -9.97 5.51 1.20
C ILE A 104 -8.97 5.41 2.33
N CYS A 105 -9.22 4.52 3.29
CA CYS A 105 -8.35 4.31 4.44
C CYS A 105 -8.53 2.90 5.00
N HIS A 106 -7.45 2.11 5.03
CA HIS A 106 -7.46 0.78 5.62
C HIS A 106 -7.10 0.79 7.12
N GLN A 107 -6.52 1.89 7.60
CA GLN A 107 -6.04 2.00 8.97
C GLN A 107 -6.88 3.02 9.76
N LEU A 108 -8.00 2.56 10.32
CA LEU A 108 -8.87 3.37 11.19
C LEU A 108 -8.31 3.43 12.60
N GLN A 109 -7.61 2.36 13.02
CA GLN A 109 -6.97 2.23 14.33
C GLN A 109 -5.46 1.99 14.18
N PHE A 110 -4.65 2.74 14.92
CA PHE A 110 -3.21 2.53 14.99
C PHE A 110 -2.84 1.52 16.08
N LYS A 111 -1.85 0.67 15.80
CA LYS A 111 -1.20 -0.23 16.74
C LYS A 111 0.22 0.27 17.00
N ALA A 112 0.36 1.31 17.84
CA ALA A 112 1.62 2.03 18.09
C ALA A 112 1.96 2.08 19.59
N GLY A 113 1.80 0.99 20.32
CA GLY A 113 2.10 0.92 21.75
C GLY A 113 1.28 1.93 22.57
N LEU A 114 1.93 2.64 23.50
CA LEU A 114 1.30 3.59 24.42
C LEU A 114 0.56 4.76 23.72
N PHE A 115 0.96 5.12 22.50
CA PHE A 115 0.37 6.22 21.75
C PHE A 115 -0.76 5.78 20.80
N SER A 116 -1.09 4.49 20.76
CA SER A 116 -2.14 3.94 19.87
C SER A 116 -3.47 4.65 20.01
N TYR A 117 -3.88 4.94 21.26
CA TYR A 117 -5.17 5.57 21.53
C TYR A 117 -5.22 7.00 21.02
N SER A 118 -4.23 7.82 21.36
CA SER A 118 -4.18 9.23 20.96
C SER A 118 -4.09 9.38 19.43
N SER A 119 -3.24 8.58 18.79
CA SER A 119 -3.09 8.57 17.33
C SER A 119 -4.37 8.12 16.63
N SER A 120 -5.01 7.07 17.14
CA SER A 120 -6.29 6.58 16.59
C SER A 120 -7.43 7.59 16.77
N HIS A 121 -7.46 8.29 17.91
CA HIS A 121 -8.46 9.33 18.17
C HIS A 121 -8.29 10.53 17.23
N PHE A 122 -7.06 10.98 17.02
CA PHE A 122 -6.74 12.04 16.09
C PHE A 122 -7.11 11.65 14.64
N ASN A 123 -6.78 10.42 14.25
CA ASN A 123 -7.15 9.86 12.95
C ASN A 123 -8.67 9.86 12.76
N ALA A 124 -9.43 9.35 13.75
CA ALA A 124 -10.88 9.32 13.69
C ALA A 124 -11.49 10.73 13.58
N LYS A 125 -10.93 11.74 14.24
CA LYS A 125 -11.36 13.13 14.10
C LYS A 125 -11.20 13.62 12.66
N SER A 126 -10.11 13.27 12.00
CA SER A 126 -9.86 13.63 10.60
C SER A 126 -10.77 12.87 9.65
N LEU A 127 -11.00 11.57 9.88
CA LEU A 127 -11.90 10.73 9.09
C LEU A 127 -13.36 11.20 9.19
N ASN A 128 -13.80 11.62 10.36
CA ASN A 128 -15.16 12.09 10.60
C ASN A 128 -15.53 13.42 9.89
N ARG A 129 -14.59 14.05 9.21
CA ARG A 129 -14.86 15.20 8.33
C ARG A 129 -15.41 14.77 6.97
N PHE A 130 -15.10 13.55 6.54
CA PHE A 130 -15.54 13.01 5.26
C PHE A 130 -16.97 12.50 5.33
N SER A 131 -17.63 12.43 4.18
CA SER A 131 -18.98 11.87 4.09
C SER A 131 -19.00 10.36 4.36
N GLU A 132 -17.96 9.67 3.95
CA GLU A 132 -17.81 8.22 4.10
C GLU A 132 -16.33 7.85 4.18
N VAL A 133 -16.03 6.71 4.83
CA VAL A 133 -14.73 6.05 4.77
C VAL A 133 -14.85 4.76 3.96
N TRP A 134 -14.02 4.62 2.94
CA TRP A 134 -13.95 3.43 2.13
C TRP A 134 -12.74 2.59 2.54
N VAL A 135 -13.01 1.38 3.01
CA VAL A 135 -11.97 0.44 3.43
C VAL A 135 -11.67 -0.54 2.28
N PRO A 136 -10.46 -0.51 1.73
CA PRO A 136 -10.05 -1.47 0.70
C PRO A 136 -9.76 -2.84 1.32
N ASP A 137 -10.78 -3.57 1.68
CA ASP A 137 -10.70 -4.91 2.27
C ASP A 137 -11.96 -5.72 1.87
N THR A 138 -12.08 -6.92 2.36
CA THR A 138 -13.24 -7.78 2.15
C THR A 138 -14.19 -7.76 3.36
N ASP A 139 -15.49 -7.89 3.12
CA ASP A 139 -16.51 -8.07 4.17
C ASP A 139 -16.46 -9.47 4.80
N SER A 140 -15.71 -10.41 4.21
CA SER A 140 -15.59 -11.76 4.75
C SER A 140 -14.77 -11.79 6.04
N SER A 141 -15.08 -12.74 6.92
CA SER A 141 -14.26 -13.04 8.09
C SER A 141 -13.49 -14.35 7.81
N PRO A 142 -12.16 -14.36 8.00
CA PRO A 142 -11.29 -13.25 8.40
C PRO A 142 -10.96 -12.31 7.22
N ASN A 143 -11.06 -11.00 7.45
CA ASN A 143 -10.58 -9.98 6.52
C ASN A 143 -9.05 -9.82 6.61
N LEU A 144 -8.43 -9.08 5.69
CA LEU A 144 -6.96 -8.93 5.65
C LEU A 144 -6.44 -7.93 6.67
N SER A 145 -7.10 -6.79 6.83
CA SER A 145 -6.70 -5.71 7.74
C SER A 145 -6.92 -6.02 9.23
N GLY A 146 -7.84 -6.94 9.54
CA GLY A 146 -8.19 -7.28 10.92
C GLY A 146 -8.73 -6.08 11.70
N VAL A 147 -8.16 -5.83 12.88
CA VAL A 147 -8.59 -4.72 13.73
C VAL A 147 -8.16 -3.35 13.21
N LEU A 148 -7.25 -3.26 12.24
CA LEU A 148 -6.81 -1.98 11.69
C LEU A 148 -7.98 -1.22 11.05
N SER A 149 -8.90 -1.91 10.40
CA SER A 149 -10.08 -1.34 9.75
C SER A 149 -11.29 -1.14 10.67
N GLN A 150 -11.11 -1.29 11.98
CA GLN A 150 -12.19 -1.17 12.96
C GLN A 150 -11.83 -0.13 14.01
N TYR A 151 -12.68 0.87 14.19
CA TYR A 151 -12.52 1.82 15.29
C TYR A 151 -13.83 2.54 15.62
N HIS A 152 -14.32 2.35 16.84
CA HIS A 152 -15.62 2.85 17.32
C HIS A 152 -15.76 4.37 17.37
N LYS A 153 -14.67 5.14 17.26
CA LYS A 153 -14.69 6.61 17.22
C LYS A 153 -14.89 7.17 15.83
N VAL A 154 -14.82 6.36 14.78
CA VAL A 154 -15.24 6.74 13.43
C VAL A 154 -16.75 6.67 13.39
N LYS A 155 -17.40 7.81 13.20
CA LYS A 155 -18.88 7.99 13.29
C LYS A 155 -19.55 8.05 11.92
N VAL A 156 -18.80 8.39 10.88
CA VAL A 156 -19.32 8.40 9.50
C VAL A 156 -19.44 6.98 8.97
N PRO A 157 -20.27 6.73 7.95
CA PRO A 157 -20.39 5.42 7.33
C PRO A 157 -19.04 4.87 6.89
N VAL A 158 -18.75 3.63 7.28
CA VAL A 158 -17.57 2.89 6.84
C VAL A 158 -18.05 1.80 5.88
N LYS A 159 -17.55 1.84 4.64
CA LYS A 159 -17.91 0.88 3.60
C LYS A 159 -16.70 0.09 3.15
N THR A 160 -16.80 -1.22 3.12
CA THR A 160 -15.79 -2.09 2.52
C THR A 160 -15.96 -2.08 1.01
N ILE A 161 -14.89 -1.80 0.29
CA ILE A 161 -14.91 -1.63 -1.17
C ILE A 161 -14.19 -2.74 -1.94
N GLY A 162 -13.85 -3.84 -1.27
CA GLY A 162 -13.08 -4.92 -1.87
C GLY A 162 -11.59 -4.62 -1.95
N ILE A 163 -10.85 -5.55 -2.51
CA ILE A 163 -9.40 -5.42 -2.67
C ILE A 163 -9.07 -4.43 -3.77
N LEU A 164 -8.28 -3.43 -3.44
CA LEU A 164 -7.72 -2.48 -4.40
C LEU A 164 -6.30 -2.91 -4.79
N SER A 165 -6.16 -3.44 -5.97
CA SER A 165 -4.85 -3.75 -6.56
C SER A 165 -4.75 -3.17 -7.96
N ARG A 166 -3.57 -2.67 -8.31
CA ARG A 166 -3.23 -2.31 -9.68
C ARG A 166 -2.88 -3.53 -10.54
N PHE A 167 -2.70 -4.68 -9.92
CA PHE A 167 -2.34 -5.92 -10.57
C PHE A 167 -3.59 -6.71 -11.01
N SER A 168 -3.43 -7.47 -12.07
CA SER A 168 -4.42 -8.40 -12.60
C SER A 168 -3.78 -9.76 -12.85
N LYS A 169 -4.54 -10.82 -12.65
CA LYS A 169 -4.07 -12.17 -12.90
C LYS A 169 -3.81 -12.35 -14.40
N LEU A 170 -2.58 -12.72 -14.74
CA LEU A 170 -2.16 -13.11 -16.09
C LEU A 170 -1.92 -14.61 -16.10
N GLU A 171 -2.31 -15.25 -17.20
CA GLU A 171 -2.04 -16.67 -17.39
C GLU A 171 -0.61 -16.85 -17.88
N HIS A 172 0.27 -17.16 -16.95
CA HIS A 172 1.66 -17.46 -17.23
C HIS A 172 2.09 -18.72 -16.49
N LYS A 173 3.00 -19.48 -17.11
CA LYS A 173 3.68 -20.56 -16.41
C LYS A 173 4.64 -19.95 -15.37
N GLU A 174 4.56 -20.43 -14.14
CA GLU A 174 5.47 -20.02 -13.07
C GLU A 174 6.84 -20.72 -13.28
N TYR A 175 7.88 -19.93 -13.48
CA TYR A 175 9.25 -20.43 -13.66
C TYR A 175 10.25 -19.76 -12.73
N ILE A 176 9.86 -18.69 -12.02
CA ILE A 176 10.68 -18.01 -11.01
C ILE A 176 10.32 -18.61 -9.65
N ASP A 177 11.33 -19.17 -8.96
CA ASP A 177 11.08 -19.75 -7.64
C ASP A 177 10.86 -18.66 -6.60
N TYR A 178 11.72 -17.62 -6.58
CA TYR A 178 11.67 -16.53 -5.62
C TYR A 178 11.82 -15.17 -6.28
N LEU A 179 10.90 -14.26 -5.98
CA LEU A 179 10.98 -12.85 -6.33
C LEU A 179 11.04 -12.02 -5.05
N ALA A 180 12.10 -11.25 -4.88
CA ALA A 180 12.18 -10.23 -3.85
C ALA A 180 11.75 -8.87 -4.41
N VAL A 181 10.77 -8.22 -3.79
CA VAL A 181 10.39 -6.84 -4.08
C VAL A 181 10.82 -5.95 -2.92
N ILE A 182 11.89 -5.19 -3.14
CA ILE A 182 12.48 -4.34 -2.12
C ILE A 182 11.72 -3.03 -2.05
N SER A 183 11.38 -2.63 -0.83
CA SER A 183 10.73 -1.35 -0.55
C SER A 183 11.04 -0.89 0.87
N GLY A 184 10.66 0.34 1.19
CA GLY A 184 10.80 0.93 2.51
C GLY A 184 11.77 2.11 2.53
N PRO A 185 11.87 2.81 3.68
CA PRO A 185 12.75 3.97 3.82
C PRO A 185 14.21 3.57 3.99
N GLU A 186 15.11 4.44 3.55
CA GLU A 186 16.54 4.31 3.87
C GLU A 186 16.81 4.59 5.36
N PRO A 187 17.79 3.93 5.97
CA PRO A 187 18.70 2.91 5.43
C PRO A 187 18.15 1.47 5.50
N LEU A 188 16.92 1.28 6.02
CA LEU A 188 16.31 -0.03 6.24
C LEU A 188 16.05 -0.78 4.92
N ARG A 189 15.78 -0.04 3.83
CA ARG A 189 15.65 -0.61 2.47
C ARG A 189 16.98 -1.23 2.02
N THR A 190 18.08 -0.48 2.11
CA THR A 190 19.41 -0.96 1.71
C THR A 190 19.87 -2.15 2.56
N HIS A 191 19.58 -2.17 3.86
CA HIS A 191 19.90 -3.33 4.72
C HIS A 191 19.09 -4.56 4.30
N PHE A 192 17.80 -4.38 3.97
CA PHE A 192 16.94 -5.45 3.48
C PHE A 192 17.46 -6.02 2.15
N GLU A 193 17.81 -5.15 1.20
CA GLU A 193 18.39 -5.52 -0.09
C GLU A 193 19.65 -6.35 0.09
N LYS A 194 20.64 -5.88 0.85
CA LYS A 194 21.91 -6.59 1.10
C LYS A 194 21.66 -7.99 1.66
N LYS A 195 20.73 -8.12 2.61
CA LYS A 195 20.39 -9.39 3.23
C LYS A 195 19.79 -10.38 2.24
N LEU A 196 18.90 -9.90 1.35
CA LEU A 196 18.30 -10.76 0.31
C LEU A 196 19.27 -11.10 -0.82
N ILE A 197 20.16 -10.20 -1.21
CA ILE A 197 21.23 -10.50 -2.16
C ILE A 197 22.10 -11.65 -1.62
N GLN A 198 22.56 -11.54 -0.36
CA GLN A 198 23.35 -12.59 0.29
C GLN A 198 22.59 -13.92 0.36
N ALA A 199 21.31 -13.89 0.72
CA ALA A 199 20.47 -15.09 0.80
C ALA A 199 20.30 -15.76 -0.57
N PHE A 200 19.96 -14.99 -1.60
CA PHE A 200 19.67 -15.51 -2.94
C PHE A 200 20.92 -15.95 -3.70
N SER A 201 22.07 -15.29 -3.48
CA SER A 201 23.34 -15.70 -4.07
C SER A 201 23.73 -17.14 -3.71
N ASN A 202 23.26 -17.64 -2.57
CA ASN A 202 23.51 -19.01 -2.11
C ASN A 202 22.49 -20.04 -2.63
N LEU A 203 21.39 -19.61 -3.26
CA LEU A 203 20.32 -20.48 -3.76
C LEU A 203 20.55 -20.91 -5.22
N LYS A 204 21.75 -21.47 -5.53
CA LYS A 204 22.18 -21.77 -6.90
C LYS A 204 21.27 -22.72 -7.68
N SER A 205 20.43 -23.51 -7.01
CA SER A 205 19.47 -24.44 -7.62
C SER A 205 18.09 -23.83 -7.86
N LYS A 206 17.91 -22.52 -7.58
CA LYS A 206 16.64 -21.79 -7.67
C LYS A 206 16.77 -20.62 -8.63
N THR A 207 15.72 -20.36 -9.37
CA THR A 207 15.62 -19.13 -10.18
C THR A 207 15.12 -17.98 -9.31
N CYS A 208 15.97 -16.99 -9.07
CA CYS A 208 15.70 -15.86 -8.20
C CYS A 208 15.72 -14.55 -8.98
N VAL A 209 14.89 -13.61 -8.53
CA VAL A 209 14.85 -12.25 -9.06
C VAL A 209 14.75 -11.25 -7.90
N ILE A 210 15.45 -10.13 -8.00
CA ILE A 210 15.34 -9.00 -7.05
C ILE A 210 14.97 -7.74 -7.83
N VAL A 211 13.83 -7.13 -7.45
CA VAL A 211 13.44 -5.78 -7.87
C VAL A 211 13.80 -4.82 -6.75
N ARG A 212 14.77 -3.95 -7.01
CA ARG A 212 15.46 -3.14 -5.99
C ARG A 212 14.65 -1.92 -5.53
N GLY A 213 13.75 -1.39 -6.38
CA GLY A 213 12.96 -0.20 -6.08
C GLY A 213 13.79 1.09 -6.02
N VAL A 214 14.77 1.21 -6.89
CA VAL A 214 15.66 2.39 -7.02
C VAL A 214 15.71 2.87 -8.46
N TYR A 215 15.88 4.20 -8.68
CA TYR A 215 15.93 4.78 -10.02
C TYR A 215 17.37 5.10 -10.45
N ASP A 216 18.15 5.76 -9.59
CA ASP A 216 19.43 6.36 -9.92
C ASP A 216 20.63 5.62 -9.30
N GLN A 217 20.57 4.28 -9.27
CA GLN A 217 21.69 3.48 -8.78
C GLN A 217 22.28 2.63 -9.90
N GLU A 218 23.58 2.30 -9.77
CA GLU A 218 24.24 1.39 -10.69
C GLU A 218 23.51 0.04 -10.77
N GLU A 219 23.43 -0.51 -11.96
CA GLU A 219 22.89 -1.83 -12.19
C GLU A 219 23.81 -2.89 -11.55
N LEU A 220 23.21 -3.84 -10.86
CA LEU A 220 23.95 -4.98 -10.33
C LEU A 220 24.11 -6.04 -11.41
N LYS A 221 25.28 -6.66 -11.43
CA LYS A 221 25.56 -7.73 -12.39
C LYS A 221 24.76 -8.98 -12.05
N ASP A 222 24.03 -9.49 -13.02
CA ASP A 222 23.31 -10.76 -12.92
C ASP A 222 24.24 -11.95 -12.64
N LEU A 223 23.71 -12.90 -11.87
CA LEU A 223 24.30 -14.23 -11.70
C LEU A 223 23.48 -15.25 -12.53
N PRO A 224 23.99 -16.42 -12.85
CA PRO A 224 23.28 -17.42 -13.68
C PRO A 224 21.86 -17.77 -13.16
N HIS A 225 21.64 -17.66 -11.86
CA HIS A 225 20.39 -18.02 -11.17
C HIS A 225 19.70 -16.85 -10.49
N LEU A 226 20.28 -15.62 -10.52
CA LEU A 226 19.78 -14.43 -9.84
C LEU A 226 19.86 -13.21 -10.76
N ARG A 227 18.70 -12.63 -11.09
CA ARG A 227 18.57 -11.41 -11.89
C ARG A 227 18.19 -10.21 -11.03
N PHE A 228 18.66 -9.04 -11.45
CA PHE A 228 18.40 -7.77 -10.79
C PHE A 228 17.66 -6.80 -11.73
N TYR A 229 16.70 -6.08 -11.16
CA TYR A 229 16.06 -4.93 -11.80
C TYR A 229 16.09 -3.75 -10.82
N ASN A 230 16.59 -2.61 -11.26
CA ASN A 230 16.58 -1.40 -10.43
C ASN A 230 15.15 -0.94 -10.18
N HIS A 231 14.35 -0.84 -11.23
CA HIS A 231 12.94 -0.46 -11.19
C HIS A 231 12.16 -1.22 -12.28
N LEU A 232 10.90 -1.45 -12.04
CA LEU A 232 9.94 -1.98 -13.02
C LEU A 232 8.66 -1.13 -12.93
N ASN A 233 8.05 -0.86 -14.08
CA ASN A 233 6.72 -0.27 -14.11
C ASN A 233 5.64 -1.26 -13.61
N SER A 234 4.39 -0.79 -13.50
CA SER A 234 3.31 -1.61 -12.94
C SER A 234 3.02 -2.86 -13.74
N GLU A 235 3.08 -2.81 -15.08
CA GLU A 235 2.79 -3.93 -15.96
C GLU A 235 3.90 -4.98 -15.92
N GLU A 236 5.14 -4.54 -15.98
CA GLU A 236 6.32 -5.40 -15.88
C GLU A 236 6.36 -6.13 -14.54
N LEU A 237 6.13 -5.40 -13.43
CA LEU A 237 6.09 -5.99 -12.09
C LEU A 237 4.93 -6.97 -11.94
N ASN A 238 3.74 -6.65 -12.45
CA ASN A 238 2.60 -7.56 -12.47
C ASN A 238 2.93 -8.87 -13.22
N SER A 239 3.50 -8.75 -14.43
CA SER A 239 3.91 -9.89 -15.23
C SER A 239 4.94 -10.74 -14.47
N LEU A 240 5.93 -10.11 -13.84
CA LEU A 240 6.97 -10.80 -13.08
C LEU A 240 6.38 -11.53 -11.87
N VAL A 241 5.51 -10.89 -11.09
CA VAL A 241 4.80 -11.52 -9.96
C VAL A 241 3.96 -12.71 -10.43
N CYS A 242 3.22 -12.57 -11.55
CA CYS A 242 2.42 -13.67 -12.09
C CYS A 242 3.26 -14.91 -12.45
N ARG A 243 4.50 -14.73 -12.89
CA ARG A 243 5.46 -15.82 -13.25
C ARG A 243 6.20 -16.39 -12.05
N THR A 244 5.97 -15.89 -10.85
CA THR A 244 6.70 -16.23 -9.63
C THR A 244 5.90 -17.17 -8.74
N LYS A 245 6.55 -18.19 -8.16
CA LYS A 245 5.96 -19.11 -7.19
C LYS A 245 5.78 -18.44 -5.83
N VAL A 246 6.82 -17.74 -5.36
CA VAL A 246 6.85 -17.12 -4.03
C VAL A 246 7.41 -15.71 -4.09
N VAL A 247 6.69 -14.75 -3.52
CA VAL A 247 7.12 -13.35 -3.41
C VAL A 247 7.62 -13.07 -1.99
N ILE A 248 8.82 -12.49 -1.88
CA ILE A 248 9.40 -12.01 -0.63
C ILE A 248 9.34 -10.49 -0.63
N CYS A 249 8.64 -9.90 0.33
CA CYS A 249 8.49 -8.45 0.39
C CYS A 249 8.16 -7.96 1.81
N ARG A 250 8.03 -6.64 1.95
CA ARG A 250 7.46 -6.02 3.15
C ARG A 250 5.98 -6.37 3.26
N SER A 251 5.48 -6.48 4.50
CA SER A 251 4.05 -6.70 4.79
C SER A 251 3.24 -5.38 4.81
N GLY A 252 3.54 -4.47 3.86
CA GLY A 252 2.73 -3.27 3.67
C GLY A 252 1.36 -3.61 3.11
N TYR A 253 0.34 -2.83 3.49
CA TYR A 253 -1.05 -3.14 3.12
C TYR A 253 -1.26 -3.27 1.60
N SER A 254 -0.66 -2.38 0.81
CA SER A 254 -0.74 -2.44 -0.66
C SER A 254 -0.15 -3.75 -1.21
N SER A 255 1.01 -4.19 -0.69
CA SER A 255 1.61 -5.47 -1.10
C SER A 255 0.72 -6.66 -0.73
N VAL A 256 0.10 -6.63 0.46
CA VAL A 256 -0.86 -7.65 0.89
C VAL A 256 -2.06 -7.70 -0.06
N MET A 257 -2.59 -6.54 -0.48
CA MET A 257 -3.70 -6.44 -1.43
C MET A 257 -3.30 -7.00 -2.82
N ASP A 258 -2.13 -6.63 -3.33
CA ASP A 258 -1.63 -7.09 -4.62
C ASP A 258 -1.46 -8.63 -4.64
N LEU A 259 -0.86 -9.19 -3.60
CA LEU A 259 -0.65 -10.63 -3.49
C LEU A 259 -1.96 -11.41 -3.27
N ALA A 260 -2.92 -10.83 -2.52
CA ALA A 260 -4.24 -11.40 -2.34
C ALA A 260 -5.04 -11.40 -3.67
N CYS A 261 -4.98 -10.31 -4.44
CA CYS A 261 -5.60 -10.21 -5.75
C CYS A 261 -5.10 -11.29 -6.71
N LEU A 262 -3.80 -11.59 -6.67
CA LEU A 262 -3.16 -12.57 -7.54
C LEU A 262 -3.19 -14.00 -7.02
N GLY A 263 -3.57 -14.23 -5.76
CA GLY A 263 -3.56 -15.54 -5.12
C GLY A 263 -2.16 -16.11 -4.91
N LYS A 264 -1.19 -15.27 -4.59
CA LYS A 264 0.23 -15.66 -4.51
C LYS A 264 0.63 -16.19 -3.14
N LYS A 265 1.64 -17.06 -3.12
CA LYS A 265 2.39 -17.38 -1.91
C LYS A 265 3.40 -16.28 -1.61
N ALA A 266 3.56 -15.97 -0.34
CA ALA A 266 4.47 -14.92 0.11
C ALA A 266 5.29 -15.34 1.33
N PHE A 267 6.43 -14.67 1.52
CA PHE A 267 7.18 -14.59 2.75
C PHE A 267 7.36 -13.13 3.12
N PHE A 268 6.93 -12.73 4.31
CA PHE A 268 7.00 -11.34 4.71
C PHE A 268 8.20 -11.04 5.60
N ILE A 269 8.82 -9.89 5.35
CA ILE A 269 9.88 -9.33 6.20
C ILE A 269 9.49 -7.89 6.52
N PRO A 270 8.75 -7.65 7.62
CA PRO A 270 8.27 -6.32 7.98
C PRO A 270 9.42 -5.35 8.19
N THR A 271 9.17 -4.07 7.90
CA THR A 271 10.11 -3.01 8.24
C THR A 271 10.22 -2.91 9.76
N PRO A 272 11.43 -2.94 10.34
CA PRO A 272 11.62 -2.83 11.78
C PRO A 272 10.94 -1.59 12.35
N HIS A 273 10.25 -1.76 13.48
CA HIS A 273 9.52 -0.71 14.20
C HIS A 273 8.33 -0.10 13.44
N GLN A 274 7.88 -0.69 12.35
CA GLN A 274 6.65 -0.29 11.67
C GLN A 274 5.47 -1.16 12.14
N GLY A 275 4.75 -0.67 13.15
CA GLY A 275 3.72 -1.44 13.86
C GLY A 275 2.60 -2.01 12.98
N GLU A 276 2.22 -1.32 11.88
CA GLU A 276 1.26 -1.84 10.91
C GLU A 276 1.79 -3.09 10.20
N GLN A 277 3.01 -3.02 9.65
CA GLN A 277 3.61 -4.16 8.95
C GLN A 277 3.85 -5.34 9.88
N GLU A 278 4.34 -5.10 11.09
CA GLU A 278 4.53 -6.16 12.09
C GLU A 278 3.20 -6.81 12.47
N TYR A 279 2.14 -6.02 12.63
CA TYR A 279 0.81 -6.53 12.90
C TYR A 279 0.27 -7.39 11.75
N LEU A 280 0.36 -6.90 10.51
CA LEU A 280 -0.11 -7.61 9.32
C LEU A 280 0.65 -8.91 9.12
N ALA A 281 1.98 -8.91 9.27
CA ALA A 281 2.80 -10.13 9.17
C ALA A 281 2.37 -11.19 10.18
N LYS A 282 2.26 -10.83 11.47
CA LYS A 282 1.78 -11.71 12.55
C LYS A 282 0.36 -12.22 12.29
N ARG A 283 -0.53 -11.36 11.78
CA ARG A 283 -1.90 -11.74 11.44
C ARG A 283 -1.94 -12.77 10.33
N LEU A 284 -1.23 -12.54 9.23
CA LEU A 284 -1.21 -13.43 8.07
C LEU A 284 -0.58 -14.79 8.42
N GLU A 285 0.42 -14.79 9.28
CA GLU A 285 0.99 -16.03 9.83
C GLU A 285 -0.03 -16.78 10.67
N LYS A 286 -0.72 -16.11 11.61
CA LYS A 286 -1.78 -16.71 12.45
C LYS A 286 -2.93 -17.27 11.60
N LEU A 287 -3.24 -16.68 10.46
CA LEU A 287 -4.26 -17.16 9.52
C LEU A 287 -3.77 -18.31 8.63
N GLY A 288 -2.52 -18.75 8.76
CA GLY A 288 -1.93 -19.80 7.93
C GLY A 288 -1.75 -19.39 6.45
N ILE A 289 -1.74 -18.07 6.17
CA ILE A 289 -1.62 -17.55 4.79
C ILE A 289 -0.16 -17.44 4.37
N ALA A 290 0.67 -16.79 5.19
CA ALA A 290 2.07 -16.55 4.85
C ALA A 290 2.94 -16.45 6.10
N PRO A 291 4.14 -17.07 6.12
CA PRO A 291 5.10 -16.91 7.20
C PRO A 291 5.79 -15.56 7.13
N PHE A 292 6.41 -15.16 8.24
CA PHE A 292 7.26 -13.98 8.30
C PHE A 292 8.50 -14.22 9.16
N SER A 293 9.50 -13.34 9.01
CA SER A 293 10.65 -13.21 9.91
C SER A 293 10.94 -11.73 10.12
N ASN A 294 11.49 -11.36 11.28
CA ASN A 294 12.03 -10.02 11.44
C ASN A 294 13.25 -9.84 10.53
N GLN A 295 13.52 -8.63 10.10
CA GLN A 295 14.63 -8.36 9.19
C GLN A 295 15.98 -8.83 9.75
N GLU A 296 16.21 -8.64 11.06
CA GLU A 296 17.47 -9.03 11.71
C GLU A 296 17.66 -10.56 11.75
N ASP A 297 16.58 -11.28 12.02
CA ASP A 297 16.59 -12.73 12.27
C ASP A 297 16.52 -13.58 10.99
N PHE A 298 16.09 -12.98 9.86
CA PHE A 298 15.85 -13.69 8.62
C PHE A 298 17.05 -14.50 8.14
N LYS A 299 16.83 -15.78 7.87
CA LYS A 299 17.75 -16.72 7.25
C LYS A 299 17.11 -17.34 6.01
N VAL A 300 17.93 -17.73 5.05
CA VAL A 300 17.45 -18.37 3.82
C VAL A 300 16.66 -19.68 4.09
N SER A 301 17.02 -20.40 5.15
CA SER A 301 16.29 -21.59 5.60
C SER A 301 14.85 -21.33 6.02
N ASP A 302 14.51 -20.09 6.42
CA ASP A 302 13.16 -19.73 6.81
C ASP A 302 12.17 -19.82 5.64
N LEU A 303 12.66 -19.73 4.40
CA LEU A 303 11.84 -19.89 3.19
C LEU A 303 11.21 -21.28 3.08
N GLU A 304 11.77 -22.29 3.71
CA GLU A 304 11.18 -23.63 3.73
C GLU A 304 9.83 -23.67 4.47
N ARG A 305 9.61 -22.77 5.42
CA ARG A 305 8.35 -22.63 6.16
C ARG A 305 7.16 -22.34 5.25
N ILE A 306 7.39 -21.75 4.06
CA ILE A 306 6.34 -21.42 3.08
C ILE A 306 5.49 -22.63 2.70
N ARG A 307 6.06 -23.84 2.73
CA ARG A 307 5.36 -25.09 2.42
C ARG A 307 4.20 -25.39 3.38
N GLN A 308 4.26 -24.87 4.59
CA GLN A 308 3.26 -25.07 5.65
C GLN A 308 2.07 -24.08 5.54
N TYR A 309 2.16 -23.09 4.64
CA TYR A 309 1.18 -22.02 4.51
C TYR A 309 0.43 -22.14 3.19
N SER A 310 -0.86 -21.77 3.24
CA SER A 310 -1.75 -21.89 2.09
C SER A 310 -1.40 -20.95 0.93
N GLY A 311 -0.79 -19.81 1.23
CA GLY A 311 -0.77 -18.65 0.34
C GLY A 311 -2.12 -17.92 0.36
N PHE A 312 -2.20 -16.83 -0.35
CA PHE A 312 -3.47 -16.14 -0.57
C PHE A 312 -4.36 -17.00 -1.48
N LYS A 313 -5.65 -17.04 -1.19
CA LYS A 313 -6.64 -17.67 -2.06
C LYS A 313 -7.24 -16.60 -2.95
N THR A 314 -7.26 -16.84 -4.26
CA THR A 314 -8.00 -15.98 -5.19
C THR A 314 -9.48 -16.22 -4.95
N ASP A 315 -10.20 -15.25 -4.38
CA ASP A 315 -11.64 -15.24 -4.26
C ASP A 315 -12.20 -14.14 -5.17
N GLN A 316 -13.24 -14.46 -5.96
CA GLN A 316 -13.91 -13.44 -6.80
C GLN A 316 -14.52 -12.32 -5.95
N ARG A 317 -14.86 -12.60 -4.68
CA ARG A 317 -15.31 -11.60 -3.71
C ARG A 317 -14.23 -10.58 -3.32
N LEU A 318 -12.97 -10.89 -3.57
CA LEU A 318 -11.84 -10.00 -3.34
C LEU A 318 -11.62 -9.01 -4.49
N ARG A 319 -12.44 -9.08 -5.55
CA ARG A 319 -12.39 -8.10 -6.65
C ARG A 319 -13.21 -6.87 -6.27
N PHE A 320 -12.71 -5.73 -6.68
CA PHE A 320 -13.36 -4.44 -6.50
C PHE A 320 -14.83 -4.47 -6.95
N PRO A 321 -15.81 -4.30 -6.05
CA PRO A 321 -17.22 -4.40 -6.40
C PRO A 321 -17.68 -3.13 -7.12
N LEU A 322 -17.76 -3.21 -8.44
CA LEU A 322 -18.21 -2.12 -9.32
C LEU A 322 -19.56 -1.49 -8.88
N GLN A 323 -20.42 -2.28 -8.25
CA GLN A 323 -21.75 -1.86 -7.79
C GLN A 323 -21.72 -0.90 -6.58
N THR A 324 -20.67 -0.93 -5.77
CA THR A 324 -20.56 -0.07 -4.57
C THR A 324 -20.48 1.42 -4.93
N PHE A 325 -19.89 1.76 -6.09
CA PHE A 325 -19.75 3.15 -6.53
C PHE A 325 -21.04 3.74 -7.10
N ARG A 326 -21.86 2.98 -7.81
CA ARG A 326 -23.13 3.48 -8.35
C ARG A 326 -24.05 3.99 -7.25
N ARG A 327 -24.18 3.25 -6.14
CA ARG A 327 -25.02 3.64 -5.00
C ARG A 327 -24.53 4.92 -4.28
N THR A 328 -23.25 5.25 -4.41
CA THR A 328 -22.67 6.43 -3.74
C THR A 328 -22.92 7.72 -4.51
N LEU A 329 -23.16 7.63 -5.83
CA LEU A 329 -23.47 8.78 -6.68
C LEU A 329 -24.98 9.07 -6.76
N GLU A 330 -25.84 8.10 -6.42
CA GLU A 330 -27.30 8.20 -6.48
C GLU A 330 -27.94 8.60 -5.12
N GLY A 331 -27.16 8.72 -4.06
CA GLY A 331 -27.57 9.17 -2.71
C GLY A 331 -26.94 10.48 -2.36
#